data_b46ec249fa629c473f4e2f0e4391a775
#
_entry.id   b46ec249fa629c473f4e2f0e4391a775
#
_cell.length_a   1.000
_cell.length_b   1.000
_cell.length_c   1.000
_cell.angle_alpha   90.00
_cell.angle_beta   90.00
_cell.angle_gamma   90.00
#
_symmetry.space_group_name_H-M   'P 1'
#
loop_
_entity.id
_entity.type
_entity.pdbx_description
1 polymer ?
#
loop_
_entity_poly.entity_id
_entity_poly.type
_entity_poly.pdbx_seq_one_letter_code
_entity_poly.pdbx_strand_id
1 'polypeptide(L)'
;MLYRNGVIMTPDHRLINVESNGSLMRALMVNVHTRAETFRTVDSVIVENGVLPNDGLYLGLREMSSNGGRIDITAFTTGKAQPMSKDRYELYRIGDAVASRGIAAAIYEARRLCMYI
;
A
#
# COMPACT_ATOMS: atom_id res chain seq x y z
N MET A 1 8.13 13.51 -22.14
CA MET A 1 8.96 12.57 -22.97
C MET A 1 10.30 12.37 -22.29
N LEU A 2 10.45 11.27 -21.51
CA LEU A 2 11.61 11.01 -20.66
C LEU A 2 12.93 10.86 -21.45
N TYR A 3 12.89 10.11 -22.55
CA TYR A 3 14.11 9.87 -23.37
C TYR A 3 14.74 11.12 -23.97
N ARG A 4 13.94 12.16 -24.31
CA ARG A 4 14.48 13.42 -24.83
C ARG A 4 15.30 14.20 -23.81
N ASN A 5 15.09 13.92 -22.53
CA ASN A 5 15.79 14.56 -21.41
C ASN A 5 16.96 13.72 -20.88
N GLY A 6 17.42 12.72 -21.65
CA GLY A 6 18.53 11.86 -21.24
C GLY A 6 18.21 10.87 -20.11
N VAL A 7 16.93 10.64 -19.81
CA VAL A 7 16.53 9.70 -18.76
C VAL A 7 16.82 8.27 -19.21
N ILE A 8 17.62 7.56 -18.43
CA ILE A 8 17.89 6.14 -18.64
C ILE A 8 16.86 5.33 -17.88
N MET A 9 16.01 4.61 -18.59
CA MET A 9 15.07 3.67 -17.99
C MET A 9 15.73 2.30 -17.83
N THR A 10 15.57 1.71 -16.66
CA THR A 10 16.12 0.39 -16.32
C THR A 10 14.98 -0.49 -15.82
N PRO A 11 14.16 -1.05 -16.71
CA PRO A 11 13.04 -1.90 -16.32
C PRO A 11 13.58 -3.19 -15.69
N ASP A 12 12.68 -3.88 -14.96
CA ASP A 12 12.94 -5.19 -14.33
C ASP A 12 14.10 -5.20 -13.32
N HIS A 13 14.43 -4.05 -12.76
CA HIS A 13 15.46 -3.95 -11.73
C HIS A 13 14.84 -3.46 -10.42
N ARG A 14 15.29 -4.07 -9.32
CA ARG A 14 14.95 -3.69 -7.97
C ARG A 14 16.17 -3.07 -7.28
N LEU A 15 16.00 -1.91 -6.68
CA LEU A 15 17.00 -1.33 -5.79
C LEU A 15 17.10 -2.18 -4.53
N ILE A 16 18.30 -2.65 -4.21
CA ILE A 16 18.55 -3.52 -3.05
C ILE A 16 19.21 -2.74 -1.92
N ASN A 17 20.20 -1.93 -2.27
CA ASN A 17 20.98 -1.20 -1.29
C ASN A 17 21.50 0.12 -1.85
N VAL A 18 21.69 1.10 -0.97
CA VAL A 18 22.33 2.37 -1.28
C VAL A 18 23.39 2.63 -0.21
N GLU A 19 24.62 2.79 -0.63
CA GLU A 19 25.75 3.08 0.24
C GLU A 19 26.33 4.45 -0.06
N SER A 20 26.75 5.15 0.98
CA SER A 20 27.50 6.38 0.81
C SER A 20 28.93 6.08 0.34
N ASN A 21 29.40 6.78 -0.67
CA ASN A 21 30.76 6.70 -1.18
C ASN A 21 31.33 8.12 -1.31
N GLY A 22 31.70 8.69 -0.19
CA GLY A 22 32.13 10.08 -0.09
C GLY A 22 30.97 11.05 -0.34
N SER A 23 31.06 11.89 -1.35
CA SER A 23 30.00 12.84 -1.76
C SER A 23 28.93 12.20 -2.67
N LEU A 24 29.17 11.00 -3.14
CA LEU A 24 28.29 10.27 -4.04
C LEU A 24 27.63 9.08 -3.33
N MET A 25 26.61 8.52 -3.97
CA MET A 25 25.93 7.30 -3.52
C MET A 25 26.15 6.18 -4.53
N ARG A 26 26.40 4.97 -4.03
CA ARG A 26 26.47 3.76 -4.83
C ARG A 26 25.20 2.95 -4.65
N ALA A 27 24.39 2.87 -5.69
CA ALA A 27 23.14 2.14 -5.69
C ALA A 27 23.35 0.74 -6.29
N LEU A 28 23.00 -0.32 -5.54
CA LEU A 28 22.96 -1.69 -6.01
C LEU A 28 21.55 -2.01 -6.51
N MET A 29 21.47 -2.42 -7.76
CA MET A 29 20.24 -2.88 -8.40
C MET A 29 20.40 -4.34 -8.84
N VAL A 30 19.33 -5.11 -8.71
CA VAL A 30 19.28 -6.52 -9.14
C VAL A 30 18.18 -6.71 -10.16
N ASN A 31 18.51 -7.29 -11.29
CA ASN A 31 17.50 -7.70 -12.28
C ASN A 31 16.61 -8.80 -11.70
N VAL A 32 15.29 -8.62 -11.72
CA VAL A 32 14.35 -9.55 -11.07
C VAL A 32 14.28 -10.93 -11.72
N HIS A 33 14.63 -11.02 -13.00
CA HIS A 33 14.60 -12.27 -13.77
C HIS A 33 15.94 -13.00 -13.77
N THR A 34 17.02 -12.29 -14.11
CA THR A 34 18.35 -12.91 -14.27
C THR A 34 19.14 -12.96 -12.97
N ARG A 35 18.75 -12.20 -11.95
CA ARG A 35 19.48 -12.01 -10.69
C ARG A 35 20.84 -11.30 -10.86
N ALA A 36 21.12 -10.78 -12.04
CA ALA A 36 22.34 -10.03 -12.27
C ALA A 36 22.36 -8.73 -11.47
N GLU A 37 23.48 -8.47 -10.84
CA GLU A 37 23.73 -7.26 -10.06
C GLU A 37 24.32 -6.16 -10.94
N THR A 38 23.85 -4.93 -10.73
CA THR A 38 24.34 -3.73 -11.41
C THR A 38 24.51 -2.62 -10.39
N PHE A 39 25.63 -1.92 -10.49
CA PHE A 39 25.90 -0.75 -9.65
C PHE A 39 25.79 0.54 -10.46
N ARG A 40 25.24 1.57 -9.83
CA ARG A 40 25.28 2.96 -10.34
C ARG A 40 25.79 3.89 -9.26
N THR A 41 26.68 4.80 -9.66
CA THR A 41 27.13 5.90 -8.83
C THR A 41 26.32 7.14 -9.22
N VAL A 42 25.68 7.77 -8.24
CA VAL A 42 24.78 8.90 -8.43
C VAL A 42 24.94 9.92 -7.30
N ASP A 43 24.51 11.16 -7.53
CA ASP A 43 24.53 12.21 -6.50
C ASP A 43 23.43 12.02 -5.47
N SER A 44 22.26 11.51 -5.91
CA SER A 44 21.12 11.28 -5.05
C SER A 44 20.28 10.08 -5.52
N VAL A 45 19.59 9.45 -4.60
CA VAL A 45 18.61 8.40 -4.87
C VAL A 45 17.27 8.83 -4.31
N ILE A 46 16.27 8.92 -5.18
CA ILE A 46 14.88 9.17 -4.80
C ILE A 46 14.13 7.86 -4.93
N VAL A 47 13.52 7.42 -3.83
CA VAL A 47 12.77 6.16 -3.77
C VAL A 47 11.28 6.48 -3.67
N GLU A 48 10.50 5.93 -4.60
CA GLU A 48 9.04 5.95 -4.56
C GLU A 48 8.56 4.52 -4.76
N ASN A 49 8.25 3.83 -3.66
CA ASN A 49 7.83 2.42 -3.63
C ASN A 49 6.34 2.25 -3.30
N GLY A 50 5.57 3.34 -3.37
CA GLY A 50 4.20 3.35 -2.88
C GLY A 50 4.12 3.33 -1.35
N VAL A 51 2.96 2.97 -0.83
CA VAL A 51 2.65 3.02 0.60
C VAL A 51 2.13 1.68 1.07
N LEU A 52 2.57 1.25 2.25
CA LEU A 52 2.01 0.09 2.93
C LEU A 52 0.85 0.53 3.82
N PRO A 53 -0.25 -0.21 3.85
CA PRO A 53 -1.34 0.05 4.79
C PRO A 53 -0.84 -0.01 6.24
N ASN A 54 -1.27 0.94 7.06
CA ASN A 54 -1.08 0.85 8.52
C ASN A 54 -2.26 0.10 9.13
N ASP A 55 -2.20 -1.21 9.09
CA ASP A 55 -3.30 -2.10 9.47
C ASP A 55 -3.02 -2.96 10.73
N GLY A 56 -1.95 -2.65 11.48
CA GLY A 56 -1.55 -3.41 12.66
C GLY A 56 -2.65 -3.52 13.71
N LEU A 57 -3.39 -2.44 13.98
CA LEU A 57 -4.51 -2.45 14.91
C LEU A 57 -5.65 -3.37 14.41
N TYR A 58 -5.97 -3.31 13.13
CA TYR A 58 -6.97 -4.18 12.54
C TYR A 58 -6.58 -5.65 12.66
N LEU A 59 -5.33 -5.99 12.34
CA LEU A 59 -4.84 -7.37 12.44
C LEU A 59 -4.88 -7.90 13.88
N GLY A 60 -4.57 -7.04 14.87
CA GLY A 60 -4.62 -7.41 16.29
C GLY A 60 -6.04 -7.62 16.83
N LEU A 61 -7.03 -6.98 16.25
CA LEU A 61 -8.41 -7.00 16.76
C LEU A 61 -9.35 -7.95 16.00
N ARG A 62 -9.03 -8.32 14.78
CA ARG A 62 -9.96 -9.02 13.87
C ARG A 62 -10.45 -10.36 14.39
N GLU A 63 -9.61 -11.11 15.11
CA GLU A 63 -9.98 -12.44 15.62
C GLU A 63 -11.01 -12.38 16.75
N MET A 64 -11.05 -11.26 17.48
CA MET A 64 -12.00 -11.03 18.55
C MET A 64 -13.32 -10.40 18.07
N SER A 65 -13.37 -9.94 16.82
CA SER A 65 -14.57 -9.33 16.23
C SER A 65 -15.58 -10.39 15.78
N SER A 66 -16.86 -10.04 15.80
CA SER A 66 -17.94 -10.94 15.39
C SER A 66 -17.92 -11.28 13.91
N ASN A 67 -17.51 -10.33 13.07
CA ASN A 67 -17.42 -10.47 11.62
C ASN A 67 -16.04 -10.96 11.12
N GLY A 68 -15.08 -11.24 12.02
CA GLY A 68 -13.70 -11.60 11.67
C GLY A 68 -12.99 -10.54 10.83
N GLY A 69 -13.38 -9.26 10.97
CA GLY A 69 -12.88 -8.14 10.18
C GLY A 69 -13.38 -8.11 8.73
N ARG A 70 -14.38 -8.86 8.37
CA ARG A 70 -14.88 -8.97 6.99
C ARG A 70 -15.98 -7.97 6.70
N ILE A 71 -15.98 -7.44 5.48
CA ILE A 71 -17.08 -6.65 4.91
C ILE A 71 -17.89 -7.56 4.01
N ASP A 72 -19.22 -7.52 4.14
CA ASP A 72 -20.11 -8.06 3.12
C ASP A 72 -20.04 -7.13 1.89
N ILE A 73 -19.39 -7.61 0.84
CA ILE A 73 -19.16 -6.87 -0.38
C ILE A 73 -20.46 -6.54 -1.10
N THR A 74 -21.43 -7.44 -1.05
CA THR A 74 -22.73 -7.22 -1.69
C THR A 74 -23.49 -6.10 -0.99
N ALA A 75 -23.57 -6.13 0.33
CA ALA A 75 -24.17 -5.06 1.11
C ALA A 75 -23.45 -3.75 0.89
N PHE A 76 -22.11 -3.76 0.95
CA PHE A 76 -21.29 -2.58 0.74
C PHE A 76 -21.48 -1.95 -0.66
N THR A 77 -21.51 -2.75 -1.72
CA THR A 77 -21.64 -2.25 -3.10
C THR A 77 -23.05 -1.81 -3.43
N THR A 78 -24.07 -2.42 -2.84
CA THR A 78 -25.49 -2.06 -3.07
C THR A 78 -26.01 -1.00 -2.10
N GLY A 79 -25.19 -0.53 -1.16
CA GLY A 79 -25.58 0.48 -0.17
C GLY A 79 -26.60 -0.06 0.84
N LYS A 80 -26.41 -1.29 1.30
CA LYS A 80 -27.21 -1.90 2.37
C LYS A 80 -26.41 -1.97 3.66
N ALA A 81 -27.14 -2.08 4.79
CA ALA A 81 -26.50 -2.32 6.09
C ALA A 81 -25.64 -3.57 6.09
N GLN A 82 -24.52 -3.52 6.79
CA GLN A 82 -23.74 -4.70 7.04
C GLN A 82 -24.50 -5.64 7.99
N PRO A 83 -24.36 -6.98 7.84
CA PRO A 83 -24.91 -7.92 8.81
C PRO A 83 -24.31 -7.65 10.19
N MET A 84 -25.17 -7.43 11.20
CA MET A 84 -24.73 -7.13 12.56
C MET A 84 -24.89 -8.34 13.48
N SER A 85 -23.91 -8.57 14.34
CA SER A 85 -23.97 -9.52 15.44
C SER A 85 -24.21 -8.79 16.76
N LYS A 86 -24.97 -9.39 17.67
CA LYS A 86 -25.28 -8.78 18.98
C LYS A 86 -24.24 -9.09 20.06
N ASP A 87 -23.33 -10.03 19.81
CA ASP A 87 -22.51 -10.59 20.89
C ASP A 87 -21.14 -9.93 21.05
N ARG A 88 -20.62 -9.29 20.01
CA ARG A 88 -19.28 -8.66 20.00
C ARG A 88 -19.28 -7.44 19.10
N TYR A 89 -18.18 -6.69 19.14
CA TYR A 89 -17.97 -5.60 18.19
C TYR A 89 -17.75 -6.12 16.76
N GLU A 90 -18.13 -5.33 15.81
CA GLU A 90 -17.78 -5.54 14.41
C GLU A 90 -16.59 -4.67 14.06
N LEU A 91 -15.70 -5.22 13.25
CA LEU A 91 -14.47 -4.56 12.85
C LEU A 91 -14.42 -4.44 11.33
N TYR A 92 -14.20 -3.23 10.86
CA TYR A 92 -14.07 -2.95 9.44
C TYR A 92 -12.78 -2.19 9.17
N ARG A 93 -12.21 -2.40 7.99
CA ARG A 93 -11.04 -1.71 7.50
C ARG A 93 -11.39 -0.99 6.22
N ILE A 94 -11.16 0.31 6.17
CA ILE A 94 -11.48 1.19 5.05
C ILE A 94 -10.34 2.14 4.72
N GLY A 95 -10.42 2.81 3.59
CA GLY A 95 -9.47 3.83 3.17
C GLY A 95 -8.05 3.30 3.07
N ASP A 96 -7.09 4.10 3.49
CA ASP A 96 -5.67 3.77 3.38
C ASP A 96 -5.22 2.61 4.28
N ALA A 97 -6.03 2.21 5.26
CA ALA A 97 -5.80 0.98 6.00
C ALA A 97 -6.01 -0.28 5.13
N VAL A 98 -6.76 -0.19 4.04
CA VAL A 98 -6.92 -1.27 3.04
C VAL A 98 -5.85 -1.16 1.97
N ALA A 99 -5.78 -0.01 1.32
CA ALA A 99 -4.81 0.31 0.27
C ALA A 99 -4.78 1.83 0.09
N SER A 100 -3.60 2.40 -0.10
CA SER A 100 -3.47 3.84 -0.31
C SER A 100 -4.08 4.24 -1.65
N ARG A 101 -5.20 5.00 -1.56
CA ARG A 101 -5.96 5.50 -2.71
C ARG A 101 -6.31 6.98 -2.57
N GLY A 102 -5.87 7.60 -1.48
CA GLY A 102 -6.05 9.01 -1.19
C GLY A 102 -7.35 9.35 -0.43
N ILE A 103 -7.41 10.59 0.02
CA ILE A 103 -8.43 11.09 0.97
C ILE A 103 -9.87 10.91 0.44
N ALA A 104 -10.10 11.17 -0.85
CA ALA A 104 -11.44 11.06 -1.44
C ALA A 104 -11.99 9.62 -1.35
N ALA A 105 -11.16 8.62 -1.59
CA ALA A 105 -11.53 7.22 -1.46
C ALA A 105 -11.84 6.86 0.00
N ALA A 106 -11.02 7.31 0.94
CA ALA A 106 -11.22 7.07 2.37
C ALA A 106 -12.54 7.67 2.87
N ILE A 107 -12.85 8.91 2.50
CA ILE A 107 -14.11 9.58 2.86
C ILE A 107 -15.31 8.86 2.24
N TYR A 108 -15.20 8.47 0.96
CA TYR A 108 -16.28 7.76 0.27
C TYR A 108 -16.59 6.42 0.92
N GLU A 109 -15.58 5.63 1.25
CA GLU A 109 -15.75 4.33 1.92
C GLU A 109 -16.29 4.47 3.33
N ALA A 110 -15.77 5.43 4.11
CA ALA A 110 -16.28 5.73 5.44
C ALA A 110 -17.76 6.10 5.40
N ARG A 111 -18.14 7.03 4.52
CA ARG A 111 -19.53 7.43 4.35
C ARG A 111 -20.40 6.23 3.99
N ARG A 112 -19.95 5.42 3.04
CA ARG A 112 -20.73 4.30 2.53
C ARG A 112 -20.93 3.19 3.58
N LEU A 113 -19.92 2.95 4.41
CA LEU A 113 -20.01 2.00 5.51
C LEU A 113 -20.91 2.53 6.62
N CYS A 114 -20.66 3.77 7.07
CA CYS A 114 -21.32 4.34 8.25
C CYS A 114 -22.76 4.82 8.02
N MET A 115 -23.20 4.97 6.78
CA MET A 115 -24.60 5.35 6.50
C MET A 115 -25.62 4.27 6.86
N TYR A 116 -25.18 3.03 7.03
CA TYR A 116 -26.04 1.88 7.18
C TYR A 116 -25.67 0.99 8.37
N ILE A 117 -24.91 1.55 9.32
CA ILE A 117 -24.62 0.92 10.62
C ILE A 117 -25.69 1.33 11.62
#